data_707c57dfebb12aab368b90b437695e4e
#
_entry.id   707c57dfebb12aab368b90b437695e4e
#
_cell.length_a   1.000
_cell.length_b   1.000
_cell.length_c   1.000
_cell.angle_alpha   90.00
_cell.angle_beta   90.00
_cell.angle_gamma   90.00
#
_symmetry.space_group_name_H-M   'P 1'
#
loop_
_entity.id
_entity.type
_entity.pdbx_description
1 polymer ?
#
loop_
_entity_poly.entity_id
_entity_poly.type
_entity_poly.pdbx_seq_one_letter_code
_entity_poly.pdbx_strand_id
1 'polypeptide(L)'
;MTFEFDAPLWQWSARTQTWTFVSVPAEISDEILDVAGPATRGFGSLRVEAEIGPTVWRTSIFPGESGYALPVKKAVRTANDADVGDVLHVRLKVLDI
;
A
#
# COMPACT_ATOMS: atom_id res chain seq x y z
N MET A 1 0.41 11.01 -10.29
CA MET A 1 1.63 10.45 -9.68
C MET A 1 1.48 8.95 -9.56
N THR A 2 2.27 8.21 -10.28
CA THR A 2 2.18 6.75 -10.37
C THR A 2 3.57 6.14 -10.14
N PHE A 3 3.60 5.09 -9.33
CA PHE A 3 4.83 4.39 -8.98
C PHE A 3 4.67 2.89 -9.22
N GLU A 4 5.78 2.21 -9.46
CA GLU A 4 5.82 0.75 -9.52
C GLU A 4 6.96 0.25 -8.65
N PHE A 5 6.72 -0.82 -7.93
CA PHE A 5 7.72 -1.42 -7.05
C PHE A 5 7.38 -2.87 -6.73
N ASP A 6 8.38 -3.60 -6.28
CA ASP A 6 8.21 -4.97 -5.77
C ASP A 6 8.37 -4.94 -4.26
N ALA A 7 7.48 -5.63 -3.55
CA ALA A 7 7.56 -5.69 -2.09
C ALA A 7 6.92 -6.97 -1.56
N PRO A 8 7.43 -7.52 -0.45
CA PRO A 8 6.82 -8.70 0.15
C PRO A 8 5.53 -8.35 0.86
N LEU A 9 4.58 -9.28 0.78
CA LEU A 9 3.35 -9.23 1.56
C LEU A 9 3.68 -9.61 3.00
N TRP A 10 3.28 -8.76 3.96
CA TRP A 10 3.52 -9.04 5.38
C TRP A 10 2.24 -8.91 6.18
N GLN A 11 2.23 -9.52 7.36
CA GLN A 11 1.04 -9.61 8.19
C GLN A 11 1.26 -8.89 9.52
N TRP A 12 0.26 -8.10 9.90
CA TRP A 12 0.14 -7.52 11.22
C TRP A 12 -1.04 -8.17 11.92
N SER A 13 -0.86 -8.57 13.17
CA SER A 13 -1.92 -9.22 13.94
C SER A 13 -2.03 -8.60 15.32
N ALA A 14 -3.27 -8.38 15.78
CA ALA A 14 -3.57 -7.97 17.14
C ALA A 14 -4.84 -8.67 17.56
N ARG A 15 -4.79 -9.41 18.67
CA ARG A 15 -5.92 -10.12 19.26
C ARG A 15 -6.79 -10.84 18.24
N THR A 16 -7.88 -10.18 17.80
CA THR A 16 -8.89 -10.76 16.91
C THR A 16 -8.78 -10.27 15.47
N GLN A 17 -7.81 -9.39 15.19
CA GLN A 17 -7.67 -8.80 13.87
C GLN A 17 -6.35 -9.14 13.22
N THR A 18 -6.41 -9.47 11.94
CA THR A 18 -5.24 -9.73 11.12
C THR A 18 -5.34 -8.89 9.85
N TRP A 19 -4.29 -8.13 9.59
CA TRP A 19 -4.20 -7.29 8.40
C TRP A 19 -2.97 -7.68 7.61
N THR A 20 -3.07 -7.58 6.29
CA THR A 20 -1.93 -7.79 5.40
C THR A 20 -1.63 -6.52 4.63
N PHE A 21 -0.34 -6.26 4.48
CA PHE A 21 0.17 -5.04 3.85
C PHE A 21 1.34 -5.35 2.93
N VAL A 22 1.60 -4.42 2.02
CA VAL A 22 2.93 -4.26 1.41
C VAL A 22 3.46 -2.89 1.82
N SER A 23 4.76 -2.81 2.08
CA SER A 23 5.40 -1.53 2.43
C SER A 23 5.81 -0.82 1.15
N VAL A 24 5.43 0.45 1.03
CA VAL A 24 5.92 1.30 -0.06
C VAL A 24 7.38 1.60 0.23
N PRO A 25 8.30 1.37 -0.72
CA PRO A 25 9.73 1.62 -0.49
C PRO A 25 10.00 3.03 0.03
N ALA A 26 11.02 3.16 0.87
CA ALA A 26 11.34 4.43 1.53
C ALA A 26 11.53 5.58 0.54
N GLU A 27 12.21 5.35 -0.57
CA GLU A 27 12.45 6.36 -1.59
C GLU A 27 11.14 6.88 -2.21
N ILE A 28 10.22 5.96 -2.50
CA ILE A 28 8.90 6.31 -3.05
C ILE A 28 8.06 7.00 -1.99
N SER A 29 8.09 6.50 -0.76
CA SER A 29 7.38 7.10 0.38
C SER A 29 7.81 8.54 0.61
N ASP A 30 9.12 8.81 0.55
CA ASP A 30 9.66 10.16 0.71
C ASP A 30 9.18 11.09 -0.40
N GLU A 31 9.16 10.61 -1.64
CA GLU A 31 8.68 11.39 -2.78
C GLU A 31 7.20 11.70 -2.65
N ILE A 32 6.40 10.73 -2.23
CA ILE A 32 4.97 10.95 -1.99
C ILE A 32 4.77 11.98 -0.89
N LEU A 33 5.51 11.87 0.20
CA LEU A 33 5.40 12.79 1.33
C LEU A 33 5.77 14.22 0.94
N ASP A 34 6.81 14.40 0.14
CA ASP A 34 7.24 15.71 -0.33
C ASP A 34 6.16 16.41 -1.15
N VAL A 35 5.45 15.67 -2.00
CA VAL A 35 4.45 16.26 -2.90
C VAL A 35 3.08 16.31 -2.24
N ALA A 36 2.66 15.24 -1.57
CA ALA A 36 1.32 15.09 -1.04
C ALA A 36 1.18 15.44 0.44
N GLY A 37 2.28 15.65 1.15
CA GLY A 37 2.25 15.97 2.58
C GLY A 37 1.25 17.08 2.96
N PRO A 38 1.24 18.22 2.25
CA PRO A 38 0.29 19.30 2.55
C PRO A 38 -1.17 18.95 2.26
N ALA A 39 -1.43 17.90 1.47
CA ALA A 39 -2.77 17.47 1.11
C ALA A 39 -3.28 16.31 1.99
N THR A 40 -2.46 15.83 2.93
CA THR A 40 -2.87 14.72 3.80
C THR A 40 -3.96 15.16 4.77
N ARG A 41 -4.81 14.20 5.15
CA ARG A 41 -5.92 14.42 6.07
C ARG A 41 -5.88 13.39 7.18
N GLY A 42 -6.49 13.76 8.33
CA GLY A 42 -6.56 12.88 9.49
C GLY A 42 -5.18 12.41 9.92
N PHE A 43 -4.94 11.12 9.85
CA PHE A 43 -3.67 10.51 10.25
C PHE A 43 -2.60 10.52 9.16
N GLY A 44 -2.77 11.35 8.14
CA GLY A 44 -1.83 11.40 7.04
C GLY A 44 -2.06 10.35 5.96
N SER A 45 -3.22 9.69 5.98
CA SER A 45 -3.56 8.71 4.95
C SER A 45 -3.83 9.39 3.61
N LEU A 46 -3.54 8.69 2.54
CA LEU A 46 -3.75 9.15 1.17
C LEU A 46 -4.54 8.10 0.40
N ARG A 47 -5.53 8.54 -0.37
CA ARG A 47 -6.26 7.65 -1.24
C ARG A 47 -5.43 7.28 -2.46
N VAL A 48 -5.48 6.02 -2.83
CA VAL A 48 -4.72 5.48 -3.95
C VAL A 48 -5.56 4.53 -4.77
N GLU A 49 -5.14 4.35 -6.02
CA GLU A 49 -5.56 3.22 -6.84
C GLU A 49 -4.35 2.29 -6.94
N ALA A 50 -4.53 1.05 -6.55
CA ALA A 50 -3.46 0.06 -6.55
C ALA A 50 -3.76 -1.04 -7.54
N GLU A 51 -2.71 -1.58 -8.16
CA GLU A 51 -2.82 -2.69 -9.10
C GLU A 51 -1.80 -3.77 -8.74
N ILE A 52 -2.29 -4.99 -8.58
CA ILE A 52 -1.46 -6.19 -8.39
C ILE A 52 -2.00 -7.25 -9.34
N GLY A 53 -1.17 -7.68 -10.31
CA GLY A 53 -1.60 -8.61 -11.33
C GLY A 53 -2.82 -8.05 -12.09
N PRO A 54 -3.89 -8.85 -12.24
CA PRO A 54 -5.11 -8.39 -12.92
C PRO A 54 -6.03 -7.55 -12.03
N THR A 55 -5.69 -7.36 -10.76
CA THR A 55 -6.57 -6.73 -9.78
C THR A 55 -6.25 -5.26 -9.64
N VAL A 56 -7.26 -4.41 -9.86
CA VAL A 56 -7.19 -2.95 -9.63
C VAL A 56 -8.23 -2.61 -8.59
N TRP A 57 -7.83 -1.88 -7.55
CA TRP A 57 -8.77 -1.45 -6.51
C TRP A 57 -8.36 -0.13 -5.91
N ARG A 58 -9.30 0.53 -5.24
CA ARG A 58 -9.05 1.77 -4.53
C ARG A 58 -9.02 1.53 -3.03
N THR A 59 -8.08 2.16 -2.37
CA THR A 59 -7.87 2.05 -0.94
C THR A 59 -7.09 3.29 -0.47
N SER A 60 -6.57 3.24 0.75
CA SER A 60 -5.70 4.28 1.27
C SER A 60 -4.38 3.67 1.72
N ILE A 61 -3.31 4.43 1.57
CA ILE A 61 -2.02 4.09 2.20
C ILE A 61 -1.90 4.88 3.49
N PHE A 62 -1.25 4.29 4.47
CA PHE A 62 -1.11 4.86 5.81
C PHE A 62 0.35 5.05 6.15
N PRO A 63 0.72 6.19 6.77
CA PRO A 63 2.10 6.39 7.20
C PRO A 63 2.46 5.44 8.34
N GLY A 64 3.65 4.88 8.27
CA GLY A 64 4.24 4.03 9.29
C GLY A 64 5.65 4.48 9.59
N GLU A 65 6.36 3.74 10.44
CA GLU A 65 7.73 4.07 10.84
C GLU A 65 8.71 4.08 9.67
N SER A 66 8.51 3.16 8.73
CA SER A 66 9.42 2.97 7.60
C SER A 66 8.90 3.54 6.27
N GLY A 67 7.79 4.27 6.31
CA GLY A 67 7.15 4.79 5.12
C GLY A 67 5.68 4.39 5.08
N TYR A 68 5.05 4.54 3.91
CA TYR A 68 3.64 4.19 3.76
C TYR A 68 3.43 2.69 3.69
N ALA A 69 2.29 2.24 4.20
CA ALA A 69 1.84 0.85 4.09
C ALA A 69 0.55 0.78 3.28
N LEU A 70 0.52 -0.15 2.32
CA LEU A 70 -0.64 -0.41 1.47
C LEU A 70 -1.36 -1.65 1.99
N PRO A 71 -2.62 -1.52 2.47
CA PRO A 71 -3.37 -2.72 2.86
C PRO A 71 -3.76 -3.53 1.64
N VAL A 72 -3.61 -4.85 1.76
CA VAL A 72 -3.97 -5.80 0.70
C VAL A 72 -5.06 -6.72 1.24
N LYS A 73 -6.29 -6.48 0.84
CA LYS A 73 -7.44 -7.24 1.34
C LYS A 73 -7.46 -8.67 0.80
N LYS A 74 -8.20 -9.53 1.50
CA LYS A 74 -8.29 -10.95 1.17
C LYS A 74 -8.70 -11.21 -0.29
N ALA A 75 -9.64 -10.44 -0.83
CA ALA A 75 -10.07 -10.61 -2.22
C ALA A 75 -8.93 -10.43 -3.22
N VAL A 76 -8.04 -9.47 -2.95
CA VAL A 76 -6.86 -9.22 -3.79
C VAL A 76 -5.86 -10.37 -3.67
N ARG A 77 -5.60 -10.84 -2.45
CA ARG A 77 -4.69 -11.97 -2.21
C ARG A 77 -5.19 -13.23 -2.90
N THR A 78 -6.48 -13.51 -2.78
CA THR A 78 -7.10 -14.68 -3.40
C THR A 78 -7.02 -14.60 -4.93
N ALA A 79 -7.31 -13.44 -5.50
CA ALA A 79 -7.25 -13.25 -6.95
C ALA A 79 -5.85 -13.43 -7.53
N ASN A 80 -4.81 -13.22 -6.71
CA ASN A 80 -3.42 -13.31 -7.13
C ASN A 80 -2.70 -14.54 -6.56
N ASP A 81 -3.41 -15.39 -5.85
CA ASP A 81 -2.84 -16.56 -5.17
C ASP A 81 -1.62 -16.15 -4.33
N ALA A 82 -1.76 -15.06 -3.59
CA ALA A 82 -0.67 -14.44 -2.84
C ALA A 82 -0.72 -14.81 -1.37
N ASP A 83 0.43 -15.26 -0.86
CA ASP A 83 0.62 -15.59 0.55
C ASP A 83 1.60 -14.62 1.21
N VAL A 84 1.54 -14.55 2.53
CA VAL A 84 2.50 -13.78 3.32
C VAL A 84 3.92 -14.24 2.99
N GLY A 85 4.79 -13.29 2.69
CA GLY A 85 6.16 -13.55 2.27
C GLY A 85 6.37 -13.50 0.76
N ASP A 86 5.30 -13.63 -0.03
CA ASP A 86 5.43 -13.53 -1.48
C ASP A 86 5.76 -12.09 -1.87
N VAL A 87 6.68 -11.94 -2.82
CA VAL A 87 7.01 -10.62 -3.39
C VAL A 87 5.99 -10.31 -4.48
N LEU A 88 5.31 -9.17 -4.32
CA LEU A 88 4.28 -8.74 -5.26
C LEU A 88 4.77 -7.51 -6.02
N HIS A 89 4.42 -7.45 -7.31
CA HIS A 89 4.65 -6.26 -8.11
C HIS A 89 3.43 -5.35 -7.98
N VAL A 90 3.66 -4.13 -7.52
CA VAL A 90 2.61 -3.17 -7.21
C VAL A 90 2.74 -1.93 -8.10
N ARG A 91 1.62 -1.53 -8.70
CA ARG A 91 1.50 -0.23 -9.34
C ARG A 91 0.59 0.62 -8.49
N LEU A 92 1.07 1.79 -8.08
CA LEU A 92 0.40 2.66 -7.13
C LEU A 92 0.18 4.04 -7.73
N LYS A 93 -1.08 4.45 -7.80
CA LYS A 93 -1.44 5.80 -8.25
C LYS A 93 -2.03 6.57 -7.07
N VAL A 94 -1.39 7.68 -6.71
CA VAL A 94 -1.88 8.54 -5.63
C VAL A 94 -2.96 9.45 -6.18
N LEU A 95 -4.14 9.43 -5.55
CA LEU A 95 -5.33 10.13 -6.04
C LEU A 95 -5.51 11.54 -5.46
N ASP A 96 -4.97 11.80 -4.28
CA ASP A 96 -5.18 13.05 -3.54
C ASP A 96 -4.19 14.18 -3.90
N ILE A 97 -3.52 14.03 -5.02
CA ILE A 97 -2.59 15.06 -5.50
C ILE A 97 -2.74 15.32 -7.00
#